data_454a113a93552ba98296d1c0a631e367
#
_entry.id   454a113a93552ba98296d1c0a631e367
#
_cell.length_a   1.000
_cell.length_b   1.000
_cell.length_c   1.000
_cell.angle_alpha   90.00
_cell.angle_beta   90.00
_cell.angle_gamma   90.00
#
_symmetry.space_group_name_H-M   'P 1'
#
loop_
_entity.id
_entity.type
_entity.pdbx_description
1 polymer ?
#
loop_
_entity_poly.entity_id
_entity_poly.type
_entity_poly.pdbx_seq_one_letter_code
_entity_poly.pdbx_strand_id
1 'polypeptide(L)'
;MNINITESHVDEVISALNAAKPKILETIGLKAEKYAKALCPVGTVESTGKKGYRGGTLRNSITHQIDDDTVLVGTNVEYAPYVELGTGPNFTPPPEWESFDTPKGSGVGHGYVKPRPYLRPAIEEHRAEYEQIMKSELGG
;
A
#
# COMPACT_ATOMS: atom_id res chain seq x y z
N MET A 1 -7.07 -28.80 -16.28
CA MET A 1 -6.16 -28.87 -17.44
C MET A 1 -4.88 -29.58 -17.01
N ASN A 2 -4.59 -30.69 -17.66
CA ASN A 2 -3.36 -31.42 -17.37
C ASN A 2 -2.22 -30.80 -18.16
N ILE A 3 -1.26 -30.22 -17.47
CA ILE A 3 -0.06 -29.67 -18.10
C ILE A 3 1.04 -30.72 -18.00
N ASN A 4 1.39 -31.32 -19.11
CA ASN A 4 2.59 -32.15 -19.22
C ASN A 4 3.78 -31.23 -19.42
N ILE A 5 4.57 -31.04 -18.37
CA ILE A 5 5.74 -30.19 -18.40
C ILE A 5 6.91 -31.01 -18.96
N THR A 6 7.26 -30.76 -20.23
CA THR A 6 8.50 -31.22 -20.85
C THR A 6 9.45 -30.01 -20.92
N GLU A 7 10.74 -30.24 -21.19
CA GLU A 7 11.72 -29.16 -21.31
C GLU A 7 11.29 -28.07 -22.30
N SER A 8 10.69 -28.47 -23.44
CA SER A 8 10.20 -27.52 -24.44
C SER A 8 9.00 -26.69 -23.98
N HIS A 9 8.18 -27.23 -23.07
CA HIS A 9 7.03 -26.52 -22.54
C HIS A 9 7.38 -25.59 -21.37
N VAL A 10 8.50 -25.83 -20.68
CA VAL A 10 8.96 -24.95 -19.60
C VAL A 10 9.28 -23.56 -20.13
N ASP A 11 9.96 -23.45 -21.26
CA ASP A 11 10.28 -22.16 -21.87
C ASP A 11 9.01 -21.41 -22.29
N GLU A 12 8.03 -22.11 -22.85
CA GLU A 12 6.74 -21.53 -23.21
C GLU A 12 5.97 -21.02 -21.99
N VAL A 13 5.97 -21.78 -20.89
CA VAL A 13 5.32 -21.39 -19.63
C VAL A 13 6.01 -20.15 -19.03
N ILE A 14 7.34 -20.13 -19.00
CA ILE A 14 8.10 -18.98 -18.52
C ILE A 14 7.81 -17.75 -19.37
N SER A 15 7.76 -17.88 -20.68
CA SER A 15 7.43 -16.77 -21.58
C SER A 15 6.02 -16.24 -21.34
N ALA A 16 5.04 -17.13 -21.13
CA ALA A 16 3.67 -16.75 -20.85
C ALA A 16 3.54 -16.02 -19.50
N LEU A 17 4.24 -16.50 -18.47
CA LEU A 17 4.29 -15.86 -17.17
C LEU A 17 4.91 -14.45 -17.25
N ASN A 18 6.03 -14.34 -17.95
CA ASN A 18 6.71 -13.05 -18.13
C ASN A 18 5.87 -12.06 -18.94
N ALA A 19 5.09 -12.54 -19.90
CA ALA A 19 4.18 -11.70 -20.68
C ALA A 19 2.97 -11.22 -19.87
N ALA A 20 2.44 -12.06 -18.97
CA ALA A 20 1.28 -11.73 -18.14
C ALA A 20 1.62 -10.88 -16.92
N LYS A 21 2.85 -11.00 -16.42
CA LYS A 21 3.29 -10.36 -15.17
C LYS A 21 3.06 -8.84 -15.12
N PRO A 22 3.44 -8.04 -16.13
CA PRO A 22 3.23 -6.59 -16.06
C PRO A 22 1.76 -6.21 -15.88
N LYS A 23 0.85 -6.89 -16.55
CA LYS A 23 -0.59 -6.64 -16.45
C LYS A 23 -1.13 -7.00 -15.06
N ILE A 24 -0.70 -8.13 -14.52
CA ILE A 24 -1.08 -8.58 -13.18
C ILE A 24 -0.63 -7.57 -12.13
N LEU A 25 0.63 -7.17 -12.18
CA LEU A 25 1.20 -6.23 -11.22
C LEU A 25 0.53 -4.86 -11.31
N GLU A 26 0.25 -4.38 -12.51
CA GLU A 26 -0.46 -3.11 -12.71
C GLU A 26 -1.89 -3.17 -12.16
N THR A 27 -2.61 -4.24 -12.42
CA THR A 27 -3.98 -4.43 -11.93
C THR A 27 -4.02 -4.44 -10.40
N ILE A 28 -3.11 -5.18 -9.77
CA ILE A 28 -3.00 -5.26 -8.31
C ILE A 28 -2.60 -3.89 -7.74
N GLY A 29 -1.63 -3.21 -8.36
CA GLY A 29 -1.18 -1.90 -7.94
C GLY A 29 -2.29 -0.86 -7.96
N LEU A 30 -3.07 -0.81 -9.02
CA LEU A 30 -4.21 0.09 -9.14
C LEU A 30 -5.26 -0.19 -8.06
N LYS A 31 -5.57 -1.44 -7.80
CA LYS A 31 -6.54 -1.80 -6.76
C LYS A 31 -6.03 -1.47 -5.36
N ALA A 32 -4.79 -1.79 -5.06
CA ALA A 32 -4.18 -1.48 -3.76
C ALA A 32 -4.14 0.05 -3.53
N GLU A 33 -3.77 0.81 -4.54
CA GLU A 33 -3.82 2.27 -4.50
C GLU A 33 -5.23 2.78 -4.21
N LYS A 34 -6.23 2.24 -4.89
CA LYS A 34 -7.64 2.61 -4.69
C LYS A 34 -8.10 2.31 -3.26
N TYR A 35 -7.78 1.15 -2.73
CA TYR A 35 -8.15 0.78 -1.36
C TYR A 35 -7.44 1.64 -0.33
N ALA A 36 -6.15 1.91 -0.53
CA ALA A 36 -5.39 2.79 0.35
C ALA A 36 -5.97 4.21 0.37
N LYS A 37 -6.33 4.73 -0.79
CA LYS A 37 -6.98 6.05 -0.88
C LYS A 37 -8.33 6.07 -0.18
N ALA A 38 -9.12 5.01 -0.30
CA ALA A 38 -10.42 4.91 0.36
C ALA A 38 -10.31 4.89 1.89
N LEU A 39 -9.26 4.28 2.42
CA LEU A 39 -9.01 4.18 3.86
C LEU A 39 -8.25 5.37 4.43
N CYS A 40 -7.58 6.16 3.59
CA CYS A 40 -6.73 7.25 4.02
C CYS A 40 -7.53 8.37 4.66
N PRO A 41 -7.17 8.78 5.89
CA PRO A 41 -7.82 9.92 6.54
C PRO A 41 -7.61 11.20 5.74
N VAL A 42 -8.65 12.02 5.66
CA VAL A 42 -8.61 13.34 5.03
C VAL A 42 -8.87 14.39 6.11
N GLY A 43 -7.93 15.32 6.25
CA GLY A 43 -8.09 16.43 7.18
C GLY A 43 -9.21 17.38 6.72
N THR A 44 -9.95 17.91 7.68
CA THR A 44 -11.00 18.90 7.45
C THR A 44 -10.67 20.19 8.19
N VAL A 45 -11.41 21.24 7.88
CA VAL A 45 -11.28 22.50 8.64
C VAL A 45 -11.54 22.26 10.11
N GLU A 46 -12.55 21.45 10.43
CA GLU A 46 -12.91 21.10 11.81
C GLU A 46 -11.79 20.35 12.53
N SER A 47 -11.14 19.40 11.85
CA SER A 47 -10.07 18.60 12.46
C SER A 47 -8.75 19.34 12.60
N THR A 48 -8.48 20.30 11.73
CA THR A 48 -7.22 21.05 11.72
C THR A 48 -7.32 22.44 12.34
N GLY A 49 -8.53 23.00 12.46
CA GLY A 49 -8.75 24.36 12.92
C GLY A 49 -8.25 25.44 11.98
N LYS A 50 -7.83 25.08 10.78
CA LYS A 50 -7.26 26.01 9.79
C LYS A 50 -8.32 26.44 8.78
N LYS A 51 -8.72 27.70 8.85
CA LYS A 51 -9.67 28.27 7.90
C LYS A 51 -9.13 28.17 6.46
N GLY A 52 -9.96 27.67 5.57
CA GLY A 52 -9.58 27.49 4.17
C GLY A 52 -8.74 26.24 3.89
N TYR A 53 -8.53 25.38 4.88
CA TYR A 53 -7.79 24.14 4.71
C TYR A 53 -8.51 23.20 3.75
N ARG A 54 -7.77 22.71 2.76
CA ARG A 54 -8.24 21.68 1.83
C ARG A 54 -7.49 20.39 2.11
N GLY A 55 -8.21 19.40 2.65
CA GLY A 55 -7.66 18.10 2.93
C GLY A 55 -7.34 17.28 1.68
N GLY A 56 -6.73 16.11 1.89
CA GLY A 56 -6.50 15.15 0.82
C GLY A 56 -5.09 15.13 0.25
N THR A 57 -4.17 15.93 0.75
CA THR A 57 -2.77 15.90 0.30
C THR A 57 -2.17 14.50 0.41
N LEU A 58 -2.33 13.85 1.57
CA LEU A 58 -1.85 12.50 1.78
C LEU A 58 -2.55 11.51 0.86
N ARG A 59 -3.88 11.52 0.84
CA ARG A 59 -4.66 10.63 -0.02
C ARG A 59 -4.27 10.77 -1.49
N ASN A 60 -4.15 12.00 -1.98
CA ASN A 60 -3.83 12.27 -3.38
C ASN A 60 -2.38 11.92 -3.74
N SER A 61 -1.50 11.81 -2.76
CA SER A 61 -0.10 11.44 -2.96
C SER A 61 0.11 9.92 -3.02
N ILE A 62 -0.87 9.13 -2.64
CA ILE A 62 -0.76 7.66 -2.68
C ILE A 62 -0.66 7.22 -4.12
N THR A 63 0.35 6.43 -4.40
CA THR A 63 0.61 5.90 -5.74
C THR A 63 1.13 4.47 -5.62
N HIS A 64 1.22 3.79 -6.75
CA HIS A 64 1.85 2.47 -6.83
C HIS A 64 3.01 2.52 -7.81
N GLN A 65 3.97 1.65 -7.59
CA GLN A 65 5.14 1.49 -8.42
C GLN A 65 5.41 0.01 -8.64
N ILE A 66 5.75 -0.35 -9.85
CA ILE A 66 6.12 -1.72 -10.18
C ILE A 66 7.63 -1.77 -10.32
N ASP A 67 8.24 -2.69 -9.56
CA ASP A 67 9.67 -2.95 -9.60
C ASP A 67 9.87 -4.45 -9.78
N ASP A 68 10.19 -4.86 -11.00
CA ASP A 68 10.38 -6.24 -11.44
C ASP A 68 9.19 -7.14 -11.05
N ASP A 69 9.30 -7.90 -9.96
CA ASP A 69 8.27 -8.82 -9.48
C ASP A 69 7.42 -8.25 -8.35
N THR A 70 7.63 -7.00 -7.99
CA THR A 70 7.08 -6.40 -6.79
C THR A 70 6.21 -5.20 -7.13
N VAL A 71 5.08 -5.10 -6.44
CA VAL A 71 4.24 -3.91 -6.46
C VAL A 71 4.42 -3.18 -5.13
N LEU A 72 4.79 -1.92 -5.21
CA LEU A 72 4.91 -1.05 -4.05
C LEU A 72 3.77 -0.04 -4.07
N VAL A 73 3.07 0.10 -2.96
CA VAL A 73 2.05 1.14 -2.77
C VAL A 73 2.50 2.03 -1.63
N GLY A 74 2.50 3.31 -1.86
CA GLY A 74 3.00 4.23 -0.85
C GLY A 74 2.84 5.69 -1.22
N THR A 75 3.53 6.51 -0.46
CA THR A 75 3.49 7.97 -0.58
C THR A 75 4.85 8.54 -0.23
N ASN A 76 5.15 9.72 -0.78
CA ASN A 76 6.35 10.49 -0.45
C ASN A 76 6.09 11.60 0.58
N VAL A 77 4.89 11.67 1.14
CA VAL A 77 4.56 12.68 2.14
C VAL A 77 5.24 12.36 3.47
N GLU A 78 5.96 13.33 4.03
CA GLU A 78 6.80 13.15 5.21
C GLU A 78 6.06 12.67 6.46
N TYR A 79 4.82 13.14 6.65
CA TYR A 79 4.03 12.76 7.81
C TYR A 79 3.23 11.46 7.66
N ALA A 80 3.34 10.81 6.52
CA ALA A 80 2.59 9.57 6.23
C ALA A 80 2.80 8.45 7.27
N PRO A 81 4.03 8.17 7.73
CA PRO A 81 4.26 7.16 8.75
C PRO A 81 3.53 7.44 10.06
N TYR A 82 3.37 8.70 10.41
CA TYR A 82 2.70 9.10 11.65
C TYR A 82 1.19 8.84 11.61
N VAL A 83 0.61 8.93 10.43
CA VAL A 83 -0.80 8.58 10.23
C VAL A 83 -1.00 7.06 10.28
N GLU A 84 -0.16 6.32 9.58
CA GLU A 84 -0.23 4.86 9.52
C GLU A 84 0.04 4.20 10.88
N LEU A 85 1.07 4.64 11.56
CA LEU A 85 1.64 3.96 12.73
C LEU A 85 1.38 4.70 14.05
N GLY A 86 0.88 5.93 14.00
CA GLY A 86 0.69 6.76 15.19
C GLY A 86 1.97 7.43 15.65
N THR A 87 1.92 8.09 16.80
CA THR A 87 3.06 8.81 17.38
C THR A 87 3.18 8.54 18.88
N GLY A 88 4.39 8.74 19.41
CA GLY A 88 4.68 8.59 20.85
C GLY A 88 4.35 7.18 21.35
N PRO A 89 3.64 7.05 22.50
CA PRO A 89 3.29 5.74 23.04
C PRO A 89 2.32 4.95 22.16
N ASN A 90 1.67 5.59 21.18
CA ASN A 90 0.78 4.93 20.24
C ASN A 90 1.52 4.38 19.00
N PHE A 91 2.80 4.71 18.85
CA PHE A 91 3.59 4.26 17.72
C PHE A 91 3.93 2.78 17.83
N THR A 92 3.60 2.02 16.81
CA THR A 92 3.93 0.60 16.70
C THR A 92 4.76 0.40 15.44
N PRO A 93 6.10 0.28 15.56
CA PRO A 93 6.94 0.08 14.39
C PRO A 93 6.67 -1.30 13.77
N PRO A 94 6.79 -1.41 12.45
CA PRO A 94 6.79 -2.71 11.80
C PRO A 94 7.94 -3.58 12.33
N PRO A 95 7.73 -4.92 12.43
CA PRO A 95 8.76 -5.80 12.96
C PRO A 95 10.10 -5.77 12.21
N GLU A 96 10.05 -5.41 10.94
CA GLU A 96 11.21 -5.32 10.06
C GLU A 96 12.07 -4.05 10.28
N TRP A 97 11.60 -3.11 11.10
CA TRP A 97 12.35 -1.90 11.41
C TRP A 97 13.20 -2.09 12.67
N GLU A 98 14.48 -2.38 12.47
CA GLU A 98 15.41 -2.67 13.58
C GLU A 98 15.74 -1.47 14.46
N SER A 99 15.67 -0.27 13.90
CA SER A 99 15.87 0.97 14.67
C SER A 99 15.14 2.13 14.01
N PHE A 100 14.00 2.46 14.56
CA PHE A 100 13.29 3.67 14.17
C PHE A 100 13.04 4.50 15.44
N ASP A 101 13.62 5.69 15.45
CA ASP A 101 13.33 6.63 16.54
C ASP A 101 11.85 6.97 16.53
N THR A 102 11.19 6.69 17.64
CA THR A 102 9.79 7.04 17.82
C THR A 102 9.58 8.50 17.45
N PRO A 103 8.71 8.79 16.48
CA PRO A 103 8.44 10.17 16.11
C PRO A 103 7.93 10.93 17.34
N LYS A 104 8.74 11.83 17.83
CA LYS A 104 8.33 12.72 18.89
C LYS A 104 7.27 13.63 18.30
N GLY A 105 6.07 13.60 18.87
CA GLY A 105 5.04 14.54 18.45
C GLY A 105 5.62 15.95 18.53
N SER A 106 5.86 16.54 17.39
CA SER A 106 6.38 17.90 17.34
C SER A 106 5.23 18.87 17.47
N GLY A 107 5.15 19.50 18.59
CA GLY A 107 4.24 20.63 18.71
C GLY A 107 3.68 20.80 20.09
N VAL A 108 3.87 22.00 20.59
CA VAL A 108 3.25 22.47 21.83
C VAL A 108 1.73 22.32 21.70
N GLY A 109 1.14 21.48 22.53
CA GLY A 109 -0.32 21.35 22.63
C GLY A 109 -0.98 20.29 21.75
N HIS A 110 -0.22 19.53 20.98
CA HIS A 110 -0.77 18.42 20.21
C HIS A 110 -0.44 17.09 20.90
N GLY A 111 -1.48 16.41 21.37
CA GLY A 111 -1.35 15.07 21.93
C GLY A 111 -0.83 14.06 20.93
N TYR A 112 -0.45 12.90 21.44
CA TYR A 112 -0.02 11.78 20.57
C TYR A 112 -1.16 11.35 19.66
N VAL A 113 -0.82 11.05 18.41
CA VAL A 113 -1.78 10.62 17.37
C VAL A 113 -1.92 9.10 17.41
N LYS A 114 -3.15 8.62 17.48
CA LYS A 114 -3.43 7.19 17.36
C LYS A 114 -3.23 6.73 15.93
N PRO A 115 -2.78 5.48 15.72
CA PRO A 115 -2.65 4.93 14.36
C PRO A 115 -3.99 4.94 13.62
N ARG A 116 -3.94 5.36 12.38
CA ARG A 116 -5.06 5.26 11.43
C ARG A 116 -4.55 4.61 10.15
N PRO A 117 -4.32 3.28 10.17
CA PRO A 117 -3.68 2.58 9.06
C PRO A 117 -4.55 2.60 7.80
N TYR A 118 -3.90 2.81 6.67
CA TYR A 118 -4.52 2.85 5.34
C TYR A 118 -3.74 2.04 4.30
N LEU A 119 -2.43 1.89 4.48
CA LEU A 119 -1.60 1.07 3.58
C LEU A 119 -1.67 -0.41 3.94
N ARG A 120 -1.45 -0.74 5.20
CA ARG A 120 -1.45 -2.15 5.64
C ARG A 120 -2.81 -2.83 5.40
N PRO A 121 -3.95 -2.25 5.79
CA PRO A 121 -5.25 -2.86 5.49
C PRO A 121 -5.54 -2.97 4.00
N ALA A 122 -5.10 -2.01 3.18
CA ALA A 122 -5.28 -2.07 1.73
C ALA A 122 -4.62 -3.30 1.12
N ILE A 123 -3.52 -3.75 1.70
CA ILE A 123 -2.80 -4.94 1.25
C ILE A 123 -3.34 -6.20 1.91
N GLU A 124 -3.41 -6.22 3.24
CA GLU A 124 -3.73 -7.43 4.01
C GLU A 124 -5.19 -7.86 3.91
N GLU A 125 -6.12 -6.91 3.95
CA GLU A 125 -7.56 -7.22 3.90
C GLU A 125 -8.04 -7.65 2.50
N HIS A 126 -7.27 -7.37 1.47
CA HIS A 126 -7.61 -7.70 0.08
C HIS A 126 -6.70 -8.76 -0.54
N ARG A 127 -5.95 -9.47 0.29
CA ARG A 127 -5.00 -10.50 -0.17
C ARG A 127 -5.67 -11.56 -1.04
N ALA A 128 -6.84 -12.04 -0.63
CA ALA A 128 -7.58 -13.05 -1.38
C ALA A 128 -7.99 -12.55 -2.77
N GLU A 129 -8.37 -11.27 -2.88
CA GLU A 129 -8.70 -10.65 -4.15
C GLU A 129 -7.46 -10.57 -5.07
N TYR A 130 -6.31 -10.18 -4.52
CA TYR A 130 -5.06 -10.12 -5.29
C TYR A 130 -4.64 -11.50 -5.79
N GLU A 131 -4.78 -12.53 -4.97
CA GLU A 131 -4.52 -13.91 -5.37
C GLU A 131 -5.47 -14.36 -6.48
N GLN A 132 -6.74 -13.97 -6.42
CA GLN A 132 -7.73 -14.29 -7.45
C GLN A 132 -7.38 -13.60 -8.78
N ILE A 133 -6.91 -12.36 -8.74
CA ILE A 133 -6.44 -11.64 -9.94
C ILE A 133 -5.27 -12.39 -10.58
N MET A 134 -4.31 -12.82 -9.78
CA MET A 134 -3.18 -13.60 -10.28
C MET A 134 -3.63 -14.89 -10.95
N LYS A 135 -4.53 -15.63 -10.31
CA LYS A 135 -5.07 -16.88 -10.86
C LYS A 135 -5.83 -16.67 -12.16
N SER A 136 -6.67 -15.64 -12.22
CA SER A 136 -7.46 -15.31 -13.42
C SER A 136 -6.57 -14.98 -14.62
N GLU A 137 -5.53 -14.20 -14.41
CA GLU A 137 -4.63 -13.76 -15.48
C GLU A 137 -3.63 -14.84 -15.90
N LEU A 138 -3.35 -15.81 -15.03
CA LEU A 138 -2.45 -16.93 -15.33
C LEU A 138 -3.14 -18.14 -15.97
N GLY A 139 -4.36 -17.97 -16.42
CA GLY A 139 -5.06 -18.99 -17.19
C GLY A 139 -5.97 -19.89 -16.39
N GLY A 140 -6.50 -19.36 -15.32
CA GLY A 140 -7.52 -20.04 -14.53
C GLY A 140 -8.80 -20.25 -15.28
#